data_1f187a1d1de3ded57b4ccd383da05ba8
#
_entry.id   1f187a1d1de3ded57b4ccd383da05ba8
#
_cell.length_a   1.000
_cell.length_b   1.000
_cell.length_c   1.000
_cell.angle_alpha   90.00
_cell.angle_beta   90.00
_cell.angle_gamma   90.00
#
_symmetry.space_group_name_H-M   'P 1'
#
loop_
_entity.id
_entity.type
_entity.pdbx_description
1 polymer ?
#
loop_
_entity_poly.entity_id
_entity_poly.type
_entity_poly.pdbx_seq_one_letter_code
_entity_poly.pdbx_strand_id
1 'polypeptide(L)'
;MDRTELLTVFYGEGPVPVLWATDCPVHFDVWLAFAESPPPLPPSAPTPTPASPSASPPASHPPSSPSSSSYRQDLILAVREEYGVERALERLRELRLTDACRPVAAGSFVVAQVTLEELVTALLPLTSLAGVVRVAHELAVESGAEGIEAALAGHIRAPATSEIHDNMQRRQERGRQLTWFLNLLAHVLAEAGPRAGEHDVTGTLVRMLAESAPDAYPVRGAHSPVGQVVDRRLKYPIVSVTTNRRATHAVVRSRRTIKADAAEQVFSVDSASLGWAVVDSGIDARHSAFHEWDTTVSPPRRLESRIARSFDFTCVRAKLPDDALVNGLVNWSAALPSVETAPAPGPPAPGQPDAYVPPADQHGTHIAGIIGGWWPELEFRGICPRIRLYDFRVLNDDGEGDEFSIVTALQAIRHINEQAGRFVIAGVNLSLSVPHDVATHSTGWTPVCVECDRLSRSGVVVVTAAGNAGFTGAVRTLGSGFHDISISDPGNAESVITVGSTHRSNPHRHGVSYFSSRGPTGDGRPKPDLVAPGEDIDGPIPGEGIAAMHGTSQAAAHVSGAAAMLLARYRELLGRPERVKEILCATATDLARERDFQGHGLVDVLRAMQSV
;
A
#
# COMPACT_ATOMS: atom_id res chain seq x y z
N MET A 1 6.28 -21.89 -16.11
CA MET A 1 7.59 -21.21 -16.17
C MET A 1 7.87 -20.59 -14.83
N ASP A 2 9.10 -20.69 -14.37
CA ASP A 2 9.53 -19.90 -13.22
C ASP A 2 9.72 -18.44 -13.69
N ARG A 3 9.22 -17.49 -12.88
CA ARG A 3 9.46 -16.04 -13.05
C ARG A 3 10.94 -15.72 -13.33
N THR A 4 11.84 -16.54 -12.81
CA THR A 4 13.29 -16.44 -12.98
C THR A 4 13.72 -16.65 -14.44
N GLU A 5 13.09 -17.57 -15.17
CA GLU A 5 13.40 -17.84 -16.58
C GLU A 5 13.04 -16.64 -17.48
N LEU A 6 11.84 -16.07 -17.28
CA LEU A 6 11.43 -14.87 -18.02
C LEU A 6 12.29 -13.65 -17.65
N LEU A 7 12.72 -13.52 -16.39
CA LEU A 7 13.66 -12.49 -15.98
C LEU A 7 15.00 -12.63 -16.71
N THR A 8 15.49 -13.87 -16.86
CA THR A 8 16.75 -14.16 -17.57
C THR A 8 16.64 -13.77 -19.05
N VAL A 9 15.51 -14.07 -19.70
CA VAL A 9 15.25 -13.67 -21.09
C VAL A 9 15.12 -12.16 -21.23
N PHE A 10 14.40 -11.51 -20.29
CA PHE A 10 14.15 -10.06 -20.36
C PHE A 10 15.41 -9.24 -20.10
N TYR A 11 16.21 -9.59 -19.09
CA TYR A 11 17.42 -8.85 -18.71
C TYR A 11 18.71 -9.41 -19.30
N GLY A 12 18.67 -10.60 -19.91
CA GLY A 12 19.84 -11.30 -20.44
C GLY A 12 20.61 -12.09 -19.38
N GLU A 13 21.44 -13.04 -19.85
CA GLU A 13 22.37 -13.80 -19.00
C GLU A 13 23.63 -12.97 -18.74
N GLY A 14 23.72 -12.31 -17.58
CA GLY A 14 24.93 -11.58 -17.20
C GLY A 14 24.74 -10.62 -16.03
N PRO A 15 25.84 -10.15 -15.43
CA PRO A 15 25.78 -9.24 -14.27
C PRO A 15 25.32 -7.81 -14.62
N VAL A 16 25.23 -7.47 -15.92
CA VAL A 16 24.78 -6.15 -16.37
C VAL A 16 23.49 -6.31 -17.16
N PRO A 17 22.37 -5.68 -16.73
CA PRO A 17 21.11 -5.69 -17.48
C PRO A 17 21.31 -5.17 -18.89
N VAL A 18 20.58 -5.75 -19.85
CA VAL A 18 20.56 -5.27 -21.23
C VAL A 18 19.97 -3.86 -21.23
N LEU A 19 20.72 -2.85 -21.69
CA LEU A 19 20.34 -1.43 -21.61
C LEU A 19 18.92 -1.15 -22.12
N TRP A 20 18.53 -1.77 -23.25
CA TRP A 20 17.17 -1.59 -23.81
C TRP A 20 16.09 -2.28 -23.00
N ALA A 21 16.39 -3.29 -22.17
CA ALA A 21 15.42 -3.89 -21.26
C ALA A 21 15.12 -2.98 -20.06
N THR A 22 16.12 -2.24 -19.54
CA THR A 22 15.90 -1.25 -18.49
C THR A 22 15.11 -0.03 -18.95
N ASP A 23 15.26 0.35 -20.24
CA ASP A 23 14.55 1.47 -20.85
C ASP A 23 13.33 1.01 -21.70
N CYS A 24 12.93 -0.25 -21.57
CA CYS A 24 11.80 -0.81 -22.31
C CYS A 24 10.51 -0.09 -21.91
N PRO A 25 9.75 0.47 -22.86
CA PRO A 25 8.50 1.16 -22.56
C PRO A 25 7.42 0.21 -22.06
N VAL A 26 7.51 -1.10 -22.33
CA VAL A 26 6.64 -2.12 -21.76
C VAL A 26 7.35 -2.75 -20.57
N HIS A 27 6.79 -2.55 -19.40
CA HIS A 27 7.37 -3.03 -18.15
C HIS A 27 7.34 -4.57 -18.08
N PHE A 28 8.26 -5.13 -17.30
CA PHE A 28 8.41 -6.59 -17.16
C PHE A 28 7.12 -7.27 -16.69
N ASP A 29 6.36 -6.61 -15.81
CA ASP A 29 5.08 -7.11 -15.28
C ASP A 29 4.03 -7.37 -16.36
N VAL A 30 4.04 -6.63 -17.45
CA VAL A 30 3.15 -6.84 -18.61
C VAL A 30 3.49 -8.14 -19.33
N TRP A 31 4.78 -8.38 -19.61
CA TRP A 31 5.24 -9.62 -20.25
C TRP A 31 4.96 -10.84 -19.39
N LEU A 32 5.21 -10.72 -18.08
CA LEU A 32 4.91 -11.75 -17.09
C LEU A 32 3.40 -12.06 -17.04
N ALA A 33 2.55 -11.03 -17.04
CA ALA A 33 1.10 -11.21 -17.01
C ALA A 33 0.58 -11.98 -18.24
N PHE A 34 1.15 -11.77 -19.42
CA PHE A 34 0.79 -12.55 -20.59
C PHE A 34 1.32 -13.99 -20.54
N ALA A 35 2.50 -14.21 -20.00
CA ALA A 35 3.10 -15.54 -19.85
C ALA A 35 2.38 -16.39 -18.78
N GLU A 36 1.93 -15.78 -17.66
CA GLU A 36 1.26 -16.47 -16.55
C GLU A 36 -0.25 -16.59 -16.74
N SER A 37 -0.84 -16.12 -17.84
CA SER A 37 -2.30 -16.14 -18.06
C SER A 37 -2.83 -17.58 -18.03
N PRO A 38 -3.57 -18.02 -16.99
CA PRO A 38 -4.15 -19.36 -16.97
C PRO A 38 -5.30 -19.47 -17.99
N PRO A 39 -5.58 -20.65 -18.56
CA PRO A 39 -6.79 -20.86 -19.33
C PRO A 39 -8.03 -20.55 -18.47
N PRO A 40 -9.14 -19.99 -19.04
CA PRO A 40 -10.34 -19.70 -18.28
C PRO A 40 -10.82 -20.96 -17.58
N LEU A 41 -11.07 -20.84 -16.28
CA LEU A 41 -11.83 -21.87 -15.57
C LEU A 41 -13.19 -22.01 -16.27
N PRO A 42 -13.65 -23.22 -16.60
CA PRO A 42 -14.98 -23.40 -17.14
C PRO A 42 -15.97 -22.77 -16.14
N PRO A 43 -17.04 -22.10 -16.62
CA PRO A 43 -18.03 -21.53 -15.74
C PRO A 43 -18.49 -22.60 -14.76
N SER A 44 -18.41 -22.33 -13.45
CA SER A 44 -18.90 -23.21 -12.41
C SER A 44 -20.32 -23.60 -12.76
N ALA A 45 -20.56 -24.90 -12.92
CA ALA A 45 -21.88 -25.41 -13.25
C ALA A 45 -22.87 -24.88 -12.20
N PRO A 46 -24.05 -24.38 -12.62
CA PRO A 46 -25.06 -23.94 -11.67
C PRO A 46 -25.45 -25.17 -10.83
N THR A 47 -25.50 -24.97 -9.51
CA THR A 47 -25.98 -25.97 -8.54
C THR A 47 -27.30 -26.55 -9.04
N PRO A 48 -27.48 -27.88 -9.16
CA PRO A 48 -28.71 -28.46 -9.68
C PRO A 48 -29.86 -28.19 -8.71
N THR A 49 -30.80 -27.39 -9.13
CA THR A 49 -32.14 -27.33 -8.56
C THR A 49 -32.80 -28.68 -8.89
N PRO A 50 -33.55 -29.35 -7.98
CA PRO A 50 -34.17 -30.62 -8.26
C PRO A 50 -35.22 -30.49 -9.37
N ALA A 51 -35.00 -31.21 -10.48
CA ALA A 51 -35.81 -31.17 -11.68
C ALA A 51 -37.00 -32.08 -11.59
N SER A 52 -38.14 -31.60 -12.06
CA SER A 52 -39.29 -32.42 -12.50
C SER A 52 -38.97 -33.08 -13.85
N PRO A 53 -39.48 -34.29 -14.11
CA PRO A 53 -39.09 -35.06 -15.28
C PRO A 53 -39.99 -34.77 -16.48
N SER A 54 -39.43 -34.31 -17.58
CA SER A 54 -39.82 -34.65 -18.96
C SER A 54 -39.33 -33.63 -19.97
N ALA A 55 -38.39 -34.02 -20.82
CA ALA A 55 -38.27 -33.74 -22.26
C ALA A 55 -36.82 -33.89 -22.72
N SER A 56 -36.58 -34.73 -23.69
CA SER A 56 -35.27 -34.94 -24.32
C SER A 56 -34.82 -33.72 -25.13
N PRO A 57 -33.55 -33.27 -25.03
CA PRO A 57 -33.05 -32.18 -25.84
C PRO A 57 -32.41 -32.69 -27.16
N PRO A 58 -32.40 -31.87 -28.21
CA PRO A 58 -31.67 -32.14 -29.45
C PRO A 58 -30.17 -32.00 -29.25
N ALA A 59 -29.39 -32.81 -29.99
CA ALA A 59 -27.92 -32.79 -29.97
C ALA A 59 -27.38 -31.45 -30.43
N SER A 60 -26.70 -30.73 -29.53
CA SER A 60 -25.91 -29.55 -29.84
C SER A 60 -24.44 -29.94 -29.86
N HIS A 61 -23.75 -29.55 -30.94
CA HIS A 61 -22.31 -29.66 -31.08
C HIS A 61 -21.59 -28.89 -29.95
N PRO A 62 -20.46 -29.41 -29.43
CA PRO A 62 -19.69 -28.67 -28.43
C PRO A 62 -19.14 -27.38 -29.04
N PRO A 63 -19.15 -26.25 -28.32
CA PRO A 63 -18.52 -25.03 -28.78
C PRO A 63 -17.02 -25.28 -28.91
N SER A 64 -16.46 -24.81 -30.04
CA SER A 64 -15.03 -24.82 -30.30
C SER A 64 -14.31 -24.10 -29.14
N SER A 65 -13.28 -24.73 -28.58
CA SER A 65 -12.41 -24.13 -27.56
C SER A 65 -11.88 -22.78 -28.06
N PRO A 66 -11.91 -21.70 -27.25
CA PRO A 66 -11.35 -20.41 -27.63
C PRO A 66 -9.84 -20.57 -27.86
N SER A 67 -9.35 -20.01 -28.99
CA SER A 67 -7.94 -19.96 -29.31
C SER A 67 -7.18 -19.15 -28.26
N SER A 68 -5.91 -19.46 -27.99
CA SER A 68 -5.01 -18.80 -27.04
C SER A 68 -4.83 -17.28 -27.24
N SER A 69 -5.30 -16.73 -28.36
CA SER A 69 -5.29 -15.29 -28.69
C SER A 69 -6.36 -14.46 -27.97
N SER A 70 -7.25 -15.06 -27.19
CA SER A 70 -8.41 -14.36 -26.60
C SER A 70 -8.17 -13.79 -25.19
N TYR A 71 -6.99 -14.03 -24.57
CA TYR A 71 -6.68 -13.49 -23.24
C TYR A 71 -6.36 -12.00 -23.31
N ARG A 72 -7.11 -11.21 -22.54
CA ARG A 72 -6.92 -9.76 -22.43
C ARG A 72 -6.30 -9.41 -21.09
N GLN A 73 -5.26 -8.59 -21.12
CA GLN A 73 -4.67 -7.96 -19.96
C GLN A 73 -5.18 -6.52 -19.84
N ASP A 74 -5.48 -6.11 -18.63
CA ASP A 74 -5.87 -4.73 -18.33
C ASP A 74 -4.60 -3.89 -18.10
N LEU A 75 -4.32 -2.96 -19.01
CA LEU A 75 -3.07 -2.21 -19.07
C LEU A 75 -3.30 -0.71 -18.87
N ILE A 76 -2.31 -0.04 -18.27
CA ILE A 76 -2.23 1.41 -18.19
C ILE A 76 -1.13 1.90 -19.14
N LEU A 77 -1.51 2.79 -20.05
CA LEU A 77 -0.65 3.44 -21.02
C LEU A 77 -0.39 4.87 -20.56
N ALA A 78 0.85 5.23 -20.27
CA ALA A 78 1.21 6.62 -20.02
C ALA A 78 1.46 7.34 -21.33
N VAL A 79 0.70 8.38 -21.60
CA VAL A 79 0.77 9.19 -22.82
C VAL A 79 1.59 10.45 -22.54
N ARG A 80 2.40 10.87 -23.50
CA ARG A 80 3.13 12.13 -23.42
C ARG A 80 2.17 13.31 -23.38
N GLU A 81 2.36 14.21 -22.44
CA GLU A 81 1.52 15.40 -22.29
C GLU A 81 1.53 16.27 -23.55
N GLU A 82 2.70 16.42 -24.19
CA GLU A 82 2.87 17.21 -25.41
C GLU A 82 2.14 16.60 -26.63
N TYR A 83 1.90 15.30 -26.63
CA TYR A 83 1.14 14.62 -27.69
C TYR A 83 -0.36 14.78 -27.48
N GLY A 84 -0.81 14.73 -26.26
CA GLY A 84 -2.21 14.83 -25.84
C GLY A 84 -2.93 13.48 -25.85
N VAL A 85 -3.69 13.23 -24.77
CA VAL A 85 -4.39 11.96 -24.56
C VAL A 85 -5.52 11.73 -25.58
N GLU A 86 -6.19 12.79 -26.02
CA GLU A 86 -7.28 12.73 -27.02
C GLU A 86 -6.76 12.20 -28.36
N ARG A 87 -5.62 12.72 -28.82
CA ARG A 87 -4.93 12.23 -30.03
C ARG A 87 -4.48 10.77 -29.89
N ALA A 88 -4.01 10.40 -28.71
CA ALA A 88 -3.62 9.01 -28.46
C ALA A 88 -4.84 8.08 -28.52
N LEU A 89 -5.99 8.48 -27.97
CA LEU A 89 -7.24 7.73 -28.08
C LEU A 89 -7.74 7.61 -29.52
N GLU A 90 -7.69 8.69 -30.30
CA GLU A 90 -8.03 8.66 -31.74
C GLU A 90 -7.15 7.68 -32.47
N ARG A 91 -5.82 7.73 -32.22
CA ARG A 91 -4.86 6.82 -32.86
C ARG A 91 -5.07 5.36 -32.46
N LEU A 92 -5.40 5.07 -31.21
CA LEU A 92 -5.74 3.72 -30.74
C LEU A 92 -7.00 3.18 -31.45
N ARG A 93 -8.01 4.03 -31.71
CA ARG A 93 -9.21 3.65 -32.48
C ARG A 93 -8.90 3.37 -33.95
N GLU A 94 -8.05 4.18 -34.59
CA GLU A 94 -7.63 3.98 -35.98
C GLU A 94 -6.88 2.65 -36.18
N LEU A 95 -6.14 2.17 -35.15
CA LEU A 95 -5.40 0.92 -35.18
C LEU A 95 -6.27 -0.34 -35.01
N ARG A 96 -7.59 -0.19 -35.10
CA ARG A 96 -8.56 -1.29 -35.03
C ARG A 96 -8.44 -2.16 -33.78
N LEU A 97 -8.07 -1.54 -32.65
CA LEU A 97 -8.30 -2.20 -31.37
C LEU A 97 -9.78 -2.57 -31.29
N THR A 98 -10.07 -3.83 -31.06
CA THR A 98 -11.45 -4.33 -31.06
C THR A 98 -12.33 -3.56 -30.07
N ASP A 99 -13.64 -3.50 -30.28
CA ASP A 99 -14.59 -2.86 -29.34
C ASP A 99 -14.46 -3.41 -27.90
N ALA A 100 -13.92 -4.62 -27.75
CA ALA A 100 -13.63 -5.24 -26.47
C ALA A 100 -12.46 -4.58 -25.72
N CYS A 101 -11.58 -3.83 -26.39
CA CYS A 101 -10.43 -3.13 -25.76
C CYS A 101 -10.87 -1.99 -24.82
N ARG A 102 -12.00 -1.34 -25.11
CA ARG A 102 -12.63 -0.26 -24.31
C ARG A 102 -11.62 0.74 -23.71
N PRO A 103 -10.82 1.46 -24.50
CA PRO A 103 -9.87 2.41 -23.98
C PRO A 103 -10.59 3.57 -23.28
N VAL A 104 -10.21 3.86 -22.04
CA VAL A 104 -10.72 4.96 -21.22
C VAL A 104 -9.54 5.80 -20.75
N ALA A 105 -9.66 7.14 -20.89
CA ALA A 105 -8.61 8.06 -20.49
C ALA A 105 -8.93 8.79 -19.19
N ALA A 106 -7.89 9.01 -18.37
CA ALA A 106 -7.93 9.86 -17.19
C ALA A 106 -6.59 10.63 -17.08
N GLY A 107 -6.63 11.94 -17.24
CA GLY A 107 -5.42 12.77 -17.31
C GLY A 107 -4.53 12.36 -18.49
N SER A 108 -3.26 12.06 -18.21
CA SER A 108 -2.27 11.56 -19.22
C SER A 108 -2.22 10.03 -19.32
N PHE A 109 -3.18 9.32 -18.74
CA PHE A 109 -3.23 7.86 -18.74
C PHE A 109 -4.40 7.34 -19.55
N VAL A 110 -4.18 6.24 -20.28
CA VAL A 110 -5.23 5.47 -20.95
C VAL A 110 -5.22 4.06 -20.39
N VAL A 111 -6.37 3.58 -19.94
CA VAL A 111 -6.58 2.19 -19.52
C VAL A 111 -7.24 1.44 -20.66
N ALA A 112 -6.72 0.26 -21.00
CA ALA A 112 -7.24 -0.55 -22.09
C ALA A 112 -7.03 -2.04 -21.82
N GLN A 113 -8.01 -2.86 -22.21
CA GLN A 113 -7.92 -4.32 -22.17
C GLN A 113 -7.42 -4.84 -23.50
N VAL A 114 -6.19 -5.37 -23.55
CA VAL A 114 -5.55 -5.79 -24.79
C VAL A 114 -5.09 -7.24 -24.73
N THR A 115 -5.08 -7.88 -25.91
CA THR A 115 -4.43 -9.17 -26.11
C THR A 115 -2.94 -8.98 -26.36
N LEU A 116 -2.15 -10.06 -26.29
CA LEU A 116 -0.73 -10.02 -26.67
C LEU A 116 -0.56 -9.58 -28.14
N GLU A 117 -1.44 -10.03 -29.01
CA GLU A 117 -1.44 -9.66 -30.44
C GLU A 117 -1.70 -8.16 -30.62
N GLU A 118 -2.71 -7.59 -29.94
CA GLU A 118 -2.99 -6.15 -29.98
C GLU A 118 -1.85 -5.32 -29.34
N LEU A 119 -1.20 -5.84 -28.30
CA LEU A 119 -0.01 -5.21 -27.73
C LEU A 119 1.08 -5.09 -28.80
N VAL A 120 1.42 -6.19 -29.49
CA VAL A 120 2.51 -6.22 -30.46
C VAL A 120 2.15 -5.46 -31.73
N THR A 121 0.94 -5.63 -32.27
CA THR A 121 0.55 -5.09 -33.58
C THR A 121 0.10 -3.62 -33.52
N ALA A 122 -0.48 -3.17 -32.41
CA ALA A 122 -1.07 -1.85 -32.27
C ALA A 122 -0.36 -0.94 -31.28
N LEU A 123 0.03 -1.44 -30.11
CA LEU A 123 0.58 -0.58 -29.05
C LEU A 123 2.10 -0.38 -29.17
N LEU A 124 2.88 -1.44 -29.41
CA LEU A 124 4.34 -1.31 -29.53
C LEU A 124 4.78 -0.34 -30.63
N PRO A 125 4.10 -0.25 -31.79
CA PRO A 125 4.40 0.77 -32.81
C PRO A 125 4.26 2.22 -32.33
N LEU A 126 3.51 2.47 -31.25
CA LEU A 126 3.33 3.79 -30.63
C LEU A 126 4.38 4.10 -29.54
N THR A 127 5.29 3.16 -29.26
CA THR A 127 6.34 3.26 -28.25
C THR A 127 7.73 3.39 -28.87
N SER A 128 8.75 3.56 -28.04
CA SER A 128 10.16 3.55 -28.48
C SER A 128 10.60 2.22 -29.10
N LEU A 129 9.83 1.14 -28.95
CA LEU A 129 10.07 -0.15 -29.61
C LEU A 129 9.62 -0.19 -31.07
N ALA A 130 8.95 0.82 -31.59
CA ALA A 130 8.46 0.87 -32.96
C ALA A 130 9.53 0.51 -34.04
N GLY A 131 10.78 0.93 -33.81
CA GLY A 131 11.88 0.61 -34.71
C GLY A 131 12.23 -0.88 -34.75
N VAL A 132 12.16 -1.57 -33.63
CA VAL A 132 12.43 -3.02 -33.54
C VAL A 132 11.26 -3.81 -34.13
N VAL A 133 10.02 -3.42 -33.81
CA VAL A 133 8.81 -4.05 -34.37
C VAL A 133 8.76 -3.94 -35.88
N ARG A 134 9.15 -2.80 -36.46
CA ARG A 134 9.23 -2.63 -37.92
C ARG A 134 10.22 -3.59 -38.55
N VAL A 135 11.42 -3.72 -37.97
CA VAL A 135 12.42 -4.66 -38.52
C VAL A 135 11.92 -6.10 -38.40
N ALA A 136 11.25 -6.45 -37.32
CA ALA A 136 10.63 -7.76 -37.12
C ALA A 136 9.50 -8.02 -38.15
N HIS A 137 8.69 -7.00 -38.45
CA HIS A 137 7.65 -7.05 -39.48
C HIS A 137 8.26 -7.27 -40.87
N GLU A 138 9.24 -6.45 -41.28
CA GLU A 138 9.95 -6.60 -42.56
C GLU A 138 10.50 -8.02 -42.70
N LEU A 139 11.14 -8.55 -41.65
CA LEU A 139 11.68 -9.91 -41.64
C LEU A 139 10.59 -10.98 -41.76
N ALA A 140 9.47 -10.85 -41.07
CA ALA A 140 8.35 -11.80 -41.15
C ALA A 140 7.70 -11.82 -42.52
N VAL A 141 7.57 -10.65 -43.20
CA VAL A 141 6.98 -10.51 -44.54
C VAL A 141 7.94 -11.00 -45.62
N GLU A 142 9.24 -10.67 -45.56
CA GLU A 142 10.22 -10.96 -46.59
C GLU A 142 10.76 -12.40 -46.54
N SER A 143 10.97 -12.94 -45.30
CA SER A 143 11.68 -14.22 -45.10
C SER A 143 10.87 -15.28 -44.36
N GLY A 144 9.67 -14.94 -43.85
CA GLY A 144 8.76 -15.87 -43.18
C GLY A 144 9.40 -16.62 -42.03
N ALA A 145 9.04 -17.90 -41.86
CA ALA A 145 9.50 -18.74 -40.77
C ALA A 145 11.04 -18.90 -40.72
N GLU A 146 11.68 -19.13 -41.87
CA GLU A 146 13.14 -19.30 -41.94
C GLU A 146 13.89 -18.06 -41.43
N GLY A 147 13.40 -16.87 -41.76
CA GLY A 147 13.99 -15.61 -41.33
C GLY A 147 13.85 -15.41 -39.79
N ILE A 148 12.69 -15.72 -39.26
CA ILE A 148 12.44 -15.62 -37.81
C ILE A 148 13.28 -16.63 -37.02
N GLU A 149 13.38 -17.89 -37.47
CA GLU A 149 14.22 -18.93 -36.84
C GLU A 149 15.70 -18.56 -36.84
N ALA A 150 16.20 -18.05 -37.97
CA ALA A 150 17.58 -17.58 -38.07
C ALA A 150 17.85 -16.38 -37.14
N ALA A 151 16.88 -15.49 -36.94
CA ALA A 151 16.99 -14.37 -36.01
C ALA A 151 16.94 -14.82 -34.56
N LEU A 152 16.08 -15.77 -34.19
CA LEU A 152 16.05 -16.40 -32.87
C LEU A 152 17.37 -17.08 -32.53
N ALA A 153 18.00 -17.76 -33.51
CA ALA A 153 19.32 -18.37 -33.37
C ALA A 153 20.48 -17.35 -33.34
N GLY A 154 20.22 -16.07 -33.48
CA GLY A 154 21.25 -15.02 -33.49
C GLY A 154 22.11 -14.96 -34.75
N HIS A 155 21.69 -15.62 -35.84
CA HIS A 155 22.46 -15.78 -37.07
C HIS A 155 22.21 -14.69 -38.11
N ILE A 156 21.23 -13.81 -37.92
CA ILE A 156 20.89 -12.74 -38.86
C ILE A 156 21.50 -11.39 -38.44
N ARG A 157 22.18 -10.76 -39.39
CA ARG A 157 22.45 -9.32 -39.34
C ARG A 157 21.15 -8.59 -39.71
N ALA A 158 20.76 -7.58 -38.91
CA ALA A 158 19.58 -6.77 -39.24
C ALA A 158 19.57 -6.34 -40.70
N PRO A 159 18.43 -6.44 -41.43
CA PRO A 159 18.33 -6.06 -42.82
C PRO A 159 18.78 -4.62 -43.04
N ALA A 160 19.42 -4.36 -44.18
CA ALA A 160 19.87 -3.03 -44.55
C ALA A 160 18.65 -2.19 -44.92
N THR A 161 18.08 -1.44 -44.00
CA THR A 161 17.17 -0.36 -44.37
C THR A 161 17.94 0.62 -45.23
N SER A 162 17.35 1.05 -46.35
CA SER A 162 17.94 1.79 -47.45
C SER A 162 18.45 3.20 -47.14
N GLU A 163 18.96 3.48 -45.97
CA GLU A 163 19.58 4.74 -45.57
C GLU A 163 21.07 4.58 -45.35
N ILE A 164 21.75 5.08 -46.32
CA ILE A 164 23.17 5.33 -46.48
C ILE A 164 23.82 5.82 -45.16
N HIS A 165 24.91 5.16 -44.73
CA HIS A 165 25.80 5.52 -43.61
C HIS A 165 25.37 5.10 -42.21
N ASP A 166 24.87 3.90 -41.99
CA ASP A 166 24.78 3.36 -40.63
C ASP A 166 26.07 2.60 -40.29
N ASN A 167 26.77 3.10 -39.26
CA ASN A 167 28.01 2.52 -38.75
C ASN A 167 27.79 1.03 -38.37
N MET A 168 28.78 0.17 -38.60
CA MET A 168 28.72 -1.29 -38.36
C MET A 168 28.28 -1.62 -36.90
N GLN A 169 28.63 -0.78 -35.95
CA GLN A 169 28.19 -0.91 -34.55
C GLN A 169 26.65 -0.75 -34.37
N ARG A 170 26.02 0.19 -35.10
CA ARG A 170 24.55 0.38 -35.04
C ARG A 170 23.79 -0.77 -35.66
N ARG A 171 24.36 -1.42 -36.69
CA ARG A 171 23.76 -2.61 -37.30
C ARG A 171 23.84 -3.83 -36.37
N GLN A 172 24.96 -4.00 -35.65
CA GLN A 172 25.10 -5.05 -34.66
C GLN A 172 24.15 -4.84 -33.48
N GLU A 173 23.98 -3.61 -33.05
CA GLU A 173 23.08 -3.26 -31.97
C GLU A 173 21.61 -3.54 -32.33
N ARG A 174 21.17 -3.15 -33.54
CA ARG A 174 19.83 -3.46 -34.03
C ARG A 174 19.59 -4.96 -34.18
N GLY A 175 20.60 -5.71 -34.61
CA GLY A 175 20.53 -7.17 -34.66
C GLY A 175 20.32 -7.79 -33.29
N ARG A 176 21.05 -7.31 -32.27
CA ARG A 176 20.87 -7.76 -30.88
C ARG A 176 19.48 -7.41 -30.32
N GLN A 177 18.98 -6.19 -30.57
CA GLN A 177 17.65 -5.76 -30.15
C GLN A 177 16.57 -6.62 -30.81
N LEU A 178 16.69 -6.95 -32.07
CA LEU A 178 15.76 -7.82 -32.80
C LEU A 178 15.77 -9.23 -32.19
N THR A 179 16.94 -9.83 -32.02
CA THR A 179 17.07 -11.17 -31.42
C THR A 179 16.50 -11.20 -30.00
N TRP A 180 16.81 -10.20 -29.17
CA TRP A 180 16.21 -10.07 -27.84
C TRP A 180 14.68 -9.99 -27.87
N PHE A 181 14.14 -9.13 -28.73
CA PHE A 181 12.70 -8.93 -28.85
C PHE A 181 11.97 -10.19 -29.33
N LEU A 182 12.51 -10.87 -30.33
CA LEU A 182 11.92 -12.11 -30.84
C LEU A 182 12.00 -13.25 -29.79
N ASN A 183 13.11 -13.38 -29.07
CA ASN A 183 13.23 -14.37 -28.00
C ASN A 183 12.24 -14.10 -26.86
N LEU A 184 12.04 -12.84 -26.49
CA LEU A 184 11.06 -12.45 -25.48
C LEU A 184 9.64 -12.84 -25.92
N LEU A 185 9.25 -12.50 -27.14
CA LEU A 185 7.93 -12.85 -27.69
C LEU A 185 7.74 -14.37 -27.82
N ALA A 186 8.76 -15.08 -28.31
CA ALA A 186 8.71 -16.54 -28.42
C ALA A 186 8.50 -17.21 -27.06
N HIS A 187 9.19 -16.71 -26.05
CA HIS A 187 9.05 -17.21 -24.66
C HIS A 187 7.65 -16.96 -24.11
N VAL A 188 7.12 -15.74 -24.25
CA VAL A 188 5.77 -15.39 -23.79
C VAL A 188 4.71 -16.23 -24.50
N LEU A 189 4.86 -16.45 -25.83
CA LEU A 189 3.93 -17.27 -26.61
C LEU A 189 4.00 -18.76 -26.25
N ALA A 190 5.19 -19.29 -25.98
CA ALA A 190 5.37 -20.69 -25.59
C ALA A 190 4.68 -21.00 -24.27
N GLU A 191 4.66 -20.05 -23.33
CA GLU A 191 4.02 -20.23 -22.02
C GLU A 191 2.52 -19.95 -22.04
N ALA A 192 2.06 -18.98 -22.83
CA ALA A 192 0.64 -18.63 -22.96
C ALA A 192 -0.19 -19.70 -23.71
N GLY A 193 0.47 -20.69 -24.34
CA GLY A 193 -0.21 -21.76 -25.11
C GLY A 193 -0.77 -22.88 -24.24
N PRO A 194 -1.78 -23.63 -24.74
CA PRO A 194 -2.29 -24.81 -24.05
C PRO A 194 -1.21 -25.89 -23.95
N ARG A 195 -1.01 -26.48 -22.77
CA ARG A 195 0.02 -27.49 -22.43
C ARG A 195 -0.08 -28.83 -23.15
N ALA A 196 -0.79 -28.94 -24.25
CA ALA A 196 -0.98 -30.19 -25.00
C ALA A 196 -0.57 -30.02 -26.46
N GLY A 197 0.66 -30.40 -26.78
CA GLY A 197 1.13 -30.75 -28.14
C GLY A 197 1.47 -29.57 -29.03
N GLU A 198 2.70 -29.57 -29.56
CA GLU A 198 3.25 -28.79 -30.69
C GLU A 198 2.54 -27.47 -31.03
N HIS A 199 2.77 -26.44 -30.24
CA HIS A 199 2.41 -25.08 -30.64
C HIS A 199 3.50 -24.61 -31.61
N ASP A 200 3.12 -24.31 -32.86
CA ASP A 200 3.99 -23.64 -33.79
C ASP A 200 4.20 -22.17 -33.40
N VAL A 201 5.12 -21.98 -32.43
CA VAL A 201 5.50 -20.65 -31.92
C VAL A 201 6.01 -19.77 -33.06
N THR A 202 6.82 -20.34 -33.98
CA THR A 202 7.41 -19.61 -35.11
C THR A 202 6.31 -19.15 -36.06
N GLY A 203 5.38 -20.02 -36.46
CA GLY A 203 4.25 -19.65 -37.31
C GLY A 203 3.35 -18.59 -36.70
N THR A 204 3.12 -18.67 -35.38
CA THR A 204 2.36 -17.64 -34.63
C THR A 204 3.08 -16.30 -34.62
N LEU A 205 4.39 -16.27 -34.40
CA LEU A 205 5.21 -15.06 -34.47
C LEU A 205 5.17 -14.43 -35.87
N VAL A 206 5.35 -15.25 -36.91
CA VAL A 206 5.30 -14.77 -38.32
C VAL A 206 3.97 -14.11 -38.60
N ARG A 207 2.85 -14.77 -38.27
CA ARG A 207 1.51 -14.23 -38.50
C ARG A 207 1.31 -12.91 -37.72
N MET A 208 1.59 -12.89 -36.44
CA MET A 208 1.40 -11.72 -35.58
C MET A 208 2.26 -10.52 -36.04
N LEU A 209 3.51 -10.76 -36.40
CA LEU A 209 4.42 -9.71 -36.89
C LEU A 209 4.05 -9.23 -38.28
N ALA A 210 3.60 -10.11 -39.19
CA ALA A 210 3.14 -9.72 -40.54
C ALA A 210 1.84 -8.89 -40.50
N GLU A 211 0.99 -9.09 -39.48
CA GLU A 211 -0.24 -8.32 -39.29
C GLU A 211 0.00 -6.98 -38.55
N SER A 212 1.23 -6.74 -38.01
CA SER A 212 1.54 -5.45 -37.40
C SER A 212 1.39 -4.32 -38.44
N ALA A 213 0.60 -3.27 -38.09
CA ALA A 213 0.21 -2.21 -39.01
C ALA A 213 1.41 -1.36 -39.44
N PRO A 214 1.91 -1.46 -40.70
CA PRO A 214 3.05 -0.67 -41.17
C PRO A 214 2.77 0.84 -41.18
N ASP A 215 1.51 1.24 -41.28
CA ASP A 215 1.06 2.65 -41.28
C ASP A 215 1.10 3.31 -39.90
N ALA A 216 1.27 2.54 -38.84
CA ALA A 216 1.49 3.06 -37.50
C ALA A 216 2.86 3.74 -37.32
N TYR A 217 3.81 3.41 -38.20
CA TYR A 217 5.14 4.00 -38.19
C TYR A 217 5.08 5.42 -38.78
N PRO A 218 5.69 6.43 -38.15
CA PRO A 218 5.77 7.76 -38.72
C PRO A 218 6.60 7.67 -40.04
N VAL A 219 5.90 7.67 -41.17
CA VAL A 219 6.52 7.75 -42.48
C VAL A 219 7.27 9.08 -42.53
N ARG A 220 8.54 9.05 -42.88
CA ARG A 220 9.24 10.27 -43.31
C ARG A 220 8.51 10.83 -44.51
N GLY A 221 7.70 11.88 -44.26
CA GLY A 221 7.00 12.58 -45.33
C GLY A 221 8.01 13.09 -46.35
N ALA A 222 7.82 12.68 -47.60
CA ALA A 222 8.40 13.36 -48.74
C ALA A 222 8.00 14.84 -48.65
N HIS A 223 9.00 15.74 -48.58
CA HIS A 223 8.87 17.20 -48.58
C HIS A 223 8.22 17.86 -47.35
N SER A 224 8.91 17.84 -46.20
CA SER A 224 8.78 18.93 -45.24
C SER A 224 9.68 20.11 -45.69
N PRO A 225 9.18 21.36 -45.68
CA PRO A 225 10.04 22.52 -45.98
C PRO A 225 11.19 22.58 -44.98
N VAL A 226 12.36 22.89 -45.49
CA VAL A 226 13.61 23.09 -44.75
C VAL A 226 13.36 24.02 -43.59
N GLY A 227 13.46 23.51 -42.31
CA GLY A 227 13.47 24.35 -41.11
C GLY A 227 12.68 23.87 -39.89
N GLN A 228 11.77 22.89 -39.99
CA GLN A 228 11.13 22.36 -38.81
C GLN A 228 11.92 21.17 -38.24
N VAL A 229 12.60 21.41 -37.12
CA VAL A 229 13.09 20.32 -36.25
C VAL A 229 11.86 19.59 -35.73
N VAL A 230 11.53 18.45 -36.35
CA VAL A 230 10.50 17.55 -35.81
C VAL A 230 11.00 17.10 -34.45
N ASP A 231 10.36 17.58 -33.39
CA ASP A 231 10.72 17.21 -32.05
C ASP A 231 10.64 15.67 -31.93
N ARG A 232 11.80 15.03 -31.69
CA ARG A 232 11.88 13.57 -31.51
C ARG A 232 10.95 13.05 -30.42
N ARG A 233 10.54 13.94 -29.48
CA ARG A 233 9.62 13.63 -28.39
C ARG A 233 8.18 13.37 -28.86
N LEU A 234 7.75 13.95 -29.97
CA LEU A 234 6.42 13.72 -30.55
C LEU A 234 6.33 12.42 -31.38
N LYS A 235 7.45 11.72 -31.58
CA LYS A 235 7.49 10.53 -32.42
C LYS A 235 6.79 9.31 -31.84
N TYR A 236 6.82 9.19 -30.51
CA TYR A 236 6.27 8.05 -29.78
C TYR A 236 5.34 8.54 -28.68
N PRO A 237 4.01 8.45 -28.88
CA PRO A 237 3.04 8.99 -27.96
C PRO A 237 2.97 8.24 -26.63
N ILE A 238 3.24 6.93 -26.60
CA ILE A 238 3.20 6.10 -25.39
C ILE A 238 4.60 6.03 -24.78
N VAL A 239 4.71 6.51 -23.55
CA VAL A 239 5.97 6.53 -22.77
C VAL A 239 6.20 5.20 -22.07
N SER A 240 5.16 4.66 -21.44
CA SER A 240 5.22 3.39 -20.73
C SER A 240 3.89 2.64 -20.78
N VAL A 241 4.00 1.33 -20.68
CA VAL A 241 2.89 0.39 -20.59
C VAL A 241 3.12 -0.46 -19.35
N THR A 242 2.14 -0.45 -18.43
CA THR A 242 2.18 -1.22 -17.17
C THR A 242 0.87 -2.00 -17.00
N THR A 243 0.87 -3.04 -16.20
CA THR A 243 -0.39 -3.69 -15.83
C THR A 243 -1.25 -2.75 -14.99
N ASN A 244 -2.58 -2.80 -15.17
CA ASN A 244 -3.53 -2.17 -14.26
C ASN A 244 -3.63 -3.03 -13.00
N ARG A 245 -2.74 -2.74 -12.04
CA ARG A 245 -2.62 -3.52 -10.82
C ARG A 245 -3.85 -3.35 -9.94
N ARG A 246 -4.38 -4.45 -9.44
CA ARG A 246 -5.45 -4.40 -8.44
C ARG A 246 -4.96 -3.64 -7.21
N ALA A 247 -5.69 -2.61 -6.83
CA ALA A 247 -5.51 -1.96 -5.54
C ALA A 247 -6.03 -2.92 -4.47
N THR A 248 -5.15 -3.38 -3.59
CA THR A 248 -5.51 -4.10 -2.36
C THR A 248 -5.32 -3.15 -1.19
N HIS A 249 -6.05 -3.38 -0.09
CA HIS A 249 -6.00 -2.54 1.11
C HIS A 249 -4.56 -2.29 1.58
N ALA A 250 -4.25 -1.03 1.91
CA ALA A 250 -2.87 -0.56 2.05
C ALA A 250 -2.18 -0.97 3.34
N VAL A 251 -2.91 -1.37 4.41
CA VAL A 251 -2.29 -1.89 5.64
C VAL A 251 -1.46 -3.14 5.37
N VAL A 252 -1.84 -3.95 4.39
CA VAL A 252 -1.03 -5.10 3.96
C VAL A 252 0.35 -4.65 3.44
N ARG A 253 0.42 -3.49 2.75
CA ARG A 253 1.68 -2.97 2.21
C ARG A 253 2.54 -2.31 3.29
N SER A 254 1.95 -1.45 4.12
CA SER A 254 2.66 -0.75 5.20
C SER A 254 3.21 -1.71 6.25
N ARG A 255 2.48 -2.80 6.53
CA ARG A 255 2.91 -3.89 7.39
C ARG A 255 4.19 -4.57 6.87
N ARG A 256 4.28 -4.80 5.55
CA ARG A 256 5.48 -5.32 4.88
C ARG A 256 6.64 -4.31 4.90
N THR A 257 6.35 -3.04 4.76
CA THR A 257 7.36 -1.97 4.79
C THR A 257 8.15 -1.97 6.08
N ILE A 258 7.50 -2.22 7.22
CA ILE A 258 8.15 -2.34 8.54
C ILE A 258 8.50 -3.80 8.91
N LYS A 259 8.30 -4.76 8.00
CA LYS A 259 8.59 -6.20 8.16
C LYS A 259 7.86 -6.88 9.32
N ALA A 260 6.69 -6.37 9.69
CA ALA A 260 5.89 -6.94 10.76
C ALA A 260 5.30 -8.30 10.39
N ASP A 261 4.98 -8.54 9.11
CA ASP A 261 4.54 -9.82 8.57
C ASP A 261 5.62 -10.90 8.70
N ALA A 262 6.85 -10.58 8.32
CA ALA A 262 7.99 -11.46 8.46
C ALA A 262 8.31 -11.76 9.94
N ALA A 263 8.28 -10.74 10.80
CA ALA A 263 8.49 -10.90 12.24
C ALA A 263 7.44 -11.80 12.89
N GLU A 264 6.15 -11.62 12.55
CA GLU A 264 5.08 -12.48 13.06
C GLU A 264 5.30 -13.95 12.69
N GLN A 265 5.67 -14.25 11.44
CA GLN A 265 5.91 -15.60 10.97
C GLN A 265 7.15 -16.23 11.62
N VAL A 266 8.28 -15.52 11.64
CA VAL A 266 9.56 -16.03 12.15
C VAL A 266 9.51 -16.29 13.65
N PHE A 267 8.88 -15.39 14.41
CA PHE A 267 8.86 -15.46 15.88
C PHE A 267 7.55 -16.03 16.45
N SER A 268 6.57 -16.40 15.61
CA SER A 268 5.27 -16.94 16.03
C SER A 268 4.61 -16.09 17.10
N VAL A 269 4.49 -14.78 16.84
CA VAL A 269 4.01 -13.79 17.82
C VAL A 269 2.54 -14.03 18.15
N ASP A 270 2.23 -14.29 19.41
CA ASP A 270 0.85 -14.32 19.94
C ASP A 270 0.60 -13.17 20.90
N SER A 271 -0.24 -12.25 20.49
CA SER A 271 -0.59 -11.04 21.23
C SER A 271 -1.93 -11.12 21.98
N ALA A 272 -2.63 -12.25 21.97
CA ALA A 272 -4.00 -12.37 22.53
C ALA A 272 -4.11 -12.02 24.02
N SER A 273 -3.02 -12.15 24.78
CA SER A 273 -2.99 -11.81 26.20
C SER A 273 -2.48 -10.40 26.52
N LEU A 274 -2.15 -9.60 25.48
CA LEU A 274 -1.63 -8.25 25.65
C LEU A 274 -2.75 -7.22 25.45
N GLY A 275 -2.84 -6.23 26.35
CA GLY A 275 -3.74 -5.09 26.25
C GLY A 275 -3.03 -3.84 25.78
N TRP A 276 -3.68 -3.06 24.91
CA TRP A 276 -3.18 -1.78 24.40
C TRP A 276 -4.29 -0.74 24.40
N ALA A 277 -4.02 0.45 24.89
CA ALA A 277 -4.98 1.55 24.89
C ALA A 277 -4.85 2.40 23.62
N VAL A 278 -5.98 2.84 23.11
CA VAL A 278 -6.09 3.87 22.06
C VAL A 278 -6.81 5.06 22.70
N VAL A 279 -6.10 6.17 22.83
CA VAL A 279 -6.62 7.43 23.38
C VAL A 279 -6.86 8.37 22.21
N ASP A 280 -8.14 8.45 21.78
CA ASP A 280 -8.50 9.07 20.50
C ASP A 280 -9.99 9.49 20.47
N SER A 281 -10.64 9.52 19.31
CA SER A 281 -12.06 9.85 19.12
C SER A 281 -13.02 8.67 19.36
N GLY A 282 -12.52 7.51 19.77
CA GLY A 282 -13.29 6.30 20.05
C GLY A 282 -13.14 5.22 18.96
N ILE A 283 -13.45 3.98 19.32
CA ILE A 283 -13.38 2.81 18.46
C ILE A 283 -14.79 2.27 18.23
N ASP A 284 -15.19 2.03 16.97
CA ASP A 284 -16.41 1.24 16.70
C ASP A 284 -16.19 -0.23 17.10
N ALA A 285 -16.55 -0.56 18.34
CA ALA A 285 -16.35 -1.88 18.91
C ALA A 285 -17.18 -2.99 18.22
N ARG A 286 -18.14 -2.64 17.37
CA ARG A 286 -18.95 -3.59 16.59
C ARG A 286 -18.37 -3.89 15.21
N HIS A 287 -17.40 -3.09 14.77
CA HIS A 287 -16.79 -3.27 13.46
C HIS A 287 -16.10 -4.64 13.37
N SER A 288 -16.31 -5.35 12.24
CA SER A 288 -15.82 -6.71 11.99
C SER A 288 -14.31 -6.87 12.19
N ALA A 289 -13.53 -5.83 11.93
CA ALA A 289 -12.08 -5.83 12.13
C ALA A 289 -11.63 -6.03 13.59
N PHE A 290 -12.51 -5.83 14.57
CA PHE A 290 -12.18 -5.94 15.99
C PHE A 290 -12.77 -7.18 16.67
N HIS A 291 -13.13 -8.19 15.90
CA HIS A 291 -13.59 -9.46 16.43
C HIS A 291 -12.52 -10.54 16.27
N GLU A 292 -12.59 -11.57 17.12
CA GLU A 292 -11.94 -12.83 16.84
C GLU A 292 -12.66 -13.55 15.69
N TRP A 293 -11.92 -14.35 14.94
CA TRP A 293 -12.44 -15.06 13.79
C TRP A 293 -12.10 -16.56 13.86
N ASP A 294 -13.08 -17.40 13.65
CA ASP A 294 -12.86 -18.82 13.39
C ASP A 294 -12.64 -19.01 11.88
N THR A 295 -11.39 -19.16 11.49
CA THR A 295 -10.97 -19.39 10.10
C THR A 295 -10.90 -20.87 9.73
N THR A 296 -11.25 -21.78 10.65
CA THR A 296 -11.31 -23.22 10.37
C THR A 296 -12.55 -23.59 9.58
N VAL A 297 -13.56 -22.72 9.55
CA VAL A 297 -14.79 -22.83 8.78
C VAL A 297 -14.79 -21.90 7.58
N SER A 298 -15.54 -22.26 6.52
CA SER A 298 -15.67 -21.42 5.32
C SER A 298 -17.17 -21.15 5.04
N PRO A 299 -17.62 -19.89 4.97
CA PRO A 299 -16.84 -18.66 5.20
C PRO A 299 -16.37 -18.54 6.66
N PRO A 300 -15.34 -17.72 6.94
CA PRO A 300 -14.89 -17.45 8.30
C PRO A 300 -16.03 -16.95 9.19
N ARG A 301 -16.06 -17.39 10.45
CA ARG A 301 -17.12 -17.00 11.39
C ARG A 301 -16.60 -16.00 12.41
N ARG A 302 -17.31 -14.88 12.54
CA ARG A 302 -17.06 -13.85 13.55
C ARG A 302 -17.40 -14.37 14.96
N LEU A 303 -16.50 -14.13 15.91
CA LEU A 303 -16.62 -14.50 17.33
C LEU A 303 -16.74 -13.25 18.20
N GLU A 304 -16.18 -13.29 19.42
CA GLU A 304 -16.24 -12.20 20.40
C GLU A 304 -15.39 -10.98 19.98
N SER A 305 -15.78 -9.79 20.47
CA SER A 305 -15.02 -8.56 20.28
C SER A 305 -13.71 -8.59 21.06
N ARG A 306 -12.65 -8.04 20.46
CA ARG A 306 -11.34 -7.82 21.10
C ARG A 306 -11.22 -6.44 21.73
N ILE A 307 -12.25 -5.60 21.63
CA ILE A 307 -12.35 -4.37 22.42
C ILE A 307 -12.72 -4.77 23.84
N ALA A 308 -11.74 -4.75 24.72
CA ALA A 308 -11.89 -5.28 26.09
C ALA A 308 -12.78 -4.38 26.96
N ARG A 309 -12.60 -3.07 26.86
CA ARG A 309 -13.39 -2.03 27.56
C ARG A 309 -13.35 -0.73 26.75
N SER A 310 -14.42 0.04 26.82
CA SER A 310 -14.52 1.39 26.25
C SER A 310 -14.87 2.40 27.34
N PHE A 311 -14.24 3.56 27.27
CA PHE A 311 -14.43 4.66 28.22
C PHE A 311 -14.62 5.97 27.46
N ASP A 312 -15.57 6.78 27.87
CA ASP A 312 -15.85 8.08 27.28
C ASP A 312 -15.47 9.22 28.24
N PHE A 313 -14.32 9.82 28.00
CA PHE A 313 -13.78 10.96 28.72
C PHE A 313 -14.16 12.31 28.06
N THR A 314 -14.92 12.34 26.99
CA THR A 314 -15.41 13.61 26.45
C THR A 314 -16.26 14.30 27.50
N CYS A 315 -15.99 15.60 27.73
CA CYS A 315 -16.67 16.35 28.79
C CYS A 315 -16.62 15.66 30.19
N VAL A 316 -15.50 15.00 30.52
CA VAL A 316 -15.33 14.16 31.72
C VAL A 316 -15.77 14.87 33.02
N ARG A 317 -15.51 16.19 33.13
CA ARG A 317 -15.91 16.98 34.30
C ARG A 317 -17.42 16.95 34.62
N ALA A 318 -18.24 16.85 33.56
CA ALA A 318 -19.70 16.75 33.73
C ALA A 318 -20.19 15.32 34.00
N LYS A 319 -19.36 14.32 33.72
CA LYS A 319 -19.69 12.89 33.87
C LYS A 319 -19.27 12.35 35.26
N LEU A 320 -18.31 13.01 35.91
CA LEU A 320 -17.87 12.59 37.25
C LEU A 320 -18.95 12.85 38.29
N PRO A 321 -19.45 11.84 39.00
CA PRO A 321 -20.41 12.04 40.08
C PRO A 321 -19.74 12.67 41.30
N ASP A 322 -20.53 13.34 42.14
CA ASP A 322 -20.03 14.05 43.33
C ASP A 322 -19.28 13.14 44.31
N ASP A 323 -19.69 11.89 44.46
CA ASP A 323 -19.04 10.89 45.30
C ASP A 323 -17.72 10.35 44.72
N ALA A 324 -17.46 10.57 43.43
CA ALA A 324 -16.17 10.30 42.86
C ALA A 324 -15.13 11.40 43.12
N LEU A 325 -15.51 12.50 43.75
CA LEU A 325 -14.62 13.59 44.16
C LEU A 325 -14.40 13.61 45.65
N VAL A 326 -13.21 13.23 46.10
CA VAL A 326 -12.82 13.30 47.53
C VAL A 326 -11.94 14.53 47.72
N ASN A 327 -12.44 15.55 48.37
CA ASN A 327 -11.74 16.84 48.53
C ASN A 327 -11.27 17.44 47.19
N GLY A 328 -12.05 17.28 46.14
CA GLY A 328 -11.70 17.73 44.77
C GLY A 328 -10.71 16.83 44.00
N LEU A 329 -10.27 15.72 44.58
CA LEU A 329 -9.45 14.72 43.95
C LEU A 329 -10.30 13.59 43.36
N VAL A 330 -9.99 13.15 42.16
CA VAL A 330 -10.72 12.06 41.50
C VAL A 330 -10.39 10.73 42.21
N ASN A 331 -11.41 10.09 42.73
CA ASN A 331 -11.36 8.70 43.18
C ASN A 331 -11.67 7.78 41.99
N TRP A 332 -10.65 7.28 41.31
CA TRP A 332 -10.81 6.48 40.10
C TRP A 332 -11.63 5.20 40.29
N SER A 333 -11.63 4.60 41.49
CA SER A 333 -12.46 3.42 41.75
C SER A 333 -13.96 3.72 41.70
N ALA A 334 -14.37 4.93 42.05
CA ALA A 334 -15.75 5.40 41.95
C ALA A 334 -16.03 6.05 40.56
N ALA A 335 -15.04 6.72 39.99
CA ALA A 335 -15.17 7.47 38.75
C ALA A 335 -15.22 6.59 37.48
N LEU A 336 -14.46 5.50 37.39
CA LEU A 336 -14.38 4.66 36.22
C LEU A 336 -15.73 4.12 35.74
N PRO A 337 -16.64 3.63 36.62
CA PRO A 337 -17.96 3.16 36.18
C PRO A 337 -18.82 4.23 35.52
N SER A 338 -18.63 5.51 35.83
CA SER A 338 -19.41 6.61 35.24
C SER A 338 -18.98 7.03 33.85
N VAL A 339 -17.76 6.68 33.45
CA VAL A 339 -17.20 6.94 32.13
C VAL A 339 -17.09 5.69 31.26
N GLU A 340 -17.35 4.50 31.82
CA GLU A 340 -17.32 3.24 31.10
C GLU A 340 -18.57 3.10 30.22
N THR A 341 -18.34 2.95 28.92
CA THR A 341 -19.36 2.67 27.93
C THR A 341 -19.18 1.23 27.45
N ALA A 342 -19.93 0.29 28.03
CA ALA A 342 -19.83 -1.10 27.63
C ALA A 342 -20.40 -1.29 26.21
N PRO A 343 -19.65 -1.80 25.23
CA PRO A 343 -20.26 -2.42 24.08
C PRO A 343 -20.95 -3.69 24.58
N ALA A 344 -22.27 -3.73 24.51
CA ALA A 344 -22.99 -4.96 24.83
C ALA A 344 -22.50 -6.06 23.87
N PRO A 345 -22.07 -7.25 24.32
CA PRO A 345 -21.73 -8.34 23.46
C PRO A 345 -23.00 -8.79 22.70
N GLY A 346 -23.04 -8.52 21.41
CA GLY A 346 -24.16 -8.91 20.54
C GLY A 346 -25.18 -7.78 20.26
N PRO A 347 -26.13 -8.05 19.36
CA PRO A 347 -27.22 -7.10 19.09
C PRO A 347 -28.08 -6.92 20.32
N PRO A 348 -28.67 -5.72 20.55
CA PRO A 348 -29.55 -5.48 21.68
C PRO A 348 -30.74 -6.46 21.66
N ALA A 349 -31.20 -6.86 22.83
CA ALA A 349 -32.38 -7.71 22.93
C ALA A 349 -33.58 -7.01 22.28
N PRO A 350 -34.45 -7.76 21.58
CA PRO A 350 -35.62 -7.15 20.93
C PRO A 350 -36.43 -6.29 21.88
N GLY A 351 -36.53 -4.99 21.60
CA GLY A 351 -37.28 -4.03 22.41
C GLY A 351 -36.48 -3.28 23.48
N GLN A 352 -35.18 -3.55 23.66
CA GLN A 352 -34.29 -2.71 24.46
C GLN A 352 -33.58 -1.68 23.58
N PRO A 353 -33.50 -0.39 24.00
CA PRO A 353 -32.68 0.57 23.29
C PRO A 353 -31.22 0.15 23.35
N ASP A 354 -30.55 0.28 22.22
CA ASP A 354 -29.10 0.04 22.14
C ASP A 354 -28.37 1.15 22.90
N ALA A 355 -27.79 0.79 24.04
CA ALA A 355 -27.06 1.74 24.88
C ALA A 355 -25.68 2.11 24.33
N TYR A 356 -25.13 1.32 23.41
CA TYR A 356 -23.83 1.59 22.79
C TYR A 356 -24.00 2.43 21.52
N VAL A 357 -23.39 3.61 21.52
CA VAL A 357 -23.32 4.49 20.35
C VAL A 357 -21.88 4.45 19.82
N PRO A 358 -21.65 3.89 18.62
CA PRO A 358 -20.33 3.96 18.01
C PRO A 358 -19.92 5.42 17.76
N PRO A 359 -18.63 5.75 17.75
CA PRO A 359 -18.17 7.10 17.42
C PRO A 359 -18.55 7.43 15.98
N ALA A 360 -18.92 8.68 15.70
CA ALA A 360 -19.16 9.15 14.35
C ALA A 360 -17.84 9.57 13.66
N ASP A 361 -16.86 10.05 14.44
CA ASP A 361 -15.52 10.32 13.94
C ASP A 361 -14.79 9.03 13.58
N GLN A 362 -14.07 9.05 12.45
CA GLN A 362 -13.46 7.87 11.86
C GLN A 362 -12.06 7.57 12.42
N HIS A 363 -11.41 8.57 13.02
CA HIS A 363 -9.97 8.54 13.29
C HIS A 363 -9.57 7.45 14.29
N GLY A 364 -10.20 7.37 15.46
CA GLY A 364 -9.85 6.38 16.48
C GLY A 364 -10.08 4.94 16.05
N THR A 365 -11.17 4.67 15.28
CA THR A 365 -11.44 3.36 14.68
C THR A 365 -10.35 2.98 13.68
N HIS A 366 -9.92 3.94 12.85
CA HIS A 366 -8.85 3.76 11.88
C HIS A 366 -7.51 3.42 12.56
N ILE A 367 -7.13 4.18 13.57
CA ILE A 367 -5.92 3.96 14.38
C ILE A 367 -5.92 2.57 15.03
N ALA A 368 -7.02 2.21 15.67
CA ALA A 368 -7.19 0.89 16.27
C ALA A 368 -7.04 -0.25 15.26
N GLY A 369 -7.54 -0.05 14.04
CA GLY A 369 -7.41 -0.99 12.94
C GLY A 369 -5.97 -1.23 12.51
N ILE A 370 -5.15 -0.17 12.40
CA ILE A 370 -3.72 -0.30 12.08
C ILE A 370 -3.00 -1.10 13.17
N ILE A 371 -3.28 -0.83 14.44
CA ILE A 371 -2.66 -1.54 15.57
C ILE A 371 -3.07 -3.00 15.56
N GLY A 372 -4.36 -3.30 15.58
CA GLY A 372 -4.87 -4.62 15.92
C GLY A 372 -6.04 -5.13 15.09
N GLY A 373 -6.39 -4.50 13.96
CA GLY A 373 -7.49 -4.97 13.15
C GLY A 373 -7.24 -6.33 12.51
N TRP A 374 -8.29 -7.15 12.37
CA TRP A 374 -8.25 -8.40 11.62
C TRP A 374 -9.62 -8.69 11.02
N TRP A 375 -9.68 -8.66 9.69
CA TRP A 375 -10.89 -8.89 8.93
C TRP A 375 -10.61 -9.83 7.75
N PRO A 376 -10.71 -11.15 7.96
CA PRO A 376 -10.33 -12.16 6.97
C PRO A 376 -11.06 -12.05 5.64
N GLU A 377 -12.34 -11.65 5.65
CA GLU A 377 -13.16 -11.53 4.44
C GLU A 377 -12.64 -10.47 3.46
N LEU A 378 -11.95 -9.44 3.96
CA LEU A 378 -11.34 -8.37 3.18
C LEU A 378 -9.81 -8.46 3.16
N GLU A 379 -9.23 -9.54 3.65
CA GLU A 379 -7.77 -9.73 3.79
C GLU A 379 -7.09 -8.58 4.57
N PHE A 380 -7.86 -7.86 5.39
CA PHE A 380 -7.35 -6.77 6.20
C PHE A 380 -6.67 -7.31 7.47
N ARG A 381 -5.44 -6.83 7.72
CA ARG A 381 -4.66 -7.27 8.89
C ARG A 381 -3.77 -6.15 9.41
N GLY A 382 -4.01 -5.72 10.65
CA GLY A 382 -3.18 -4.75 11.38
C GLY A 382 -1.82 -5.35 11.78
N ILE A 383 -1.02 -4.56 12.48
CA ILE A 383 0.34 -4.94 12.86
C ILE A 383 0.32 -6.09 13.88
N CYS A 384 -0.59 -6.04 14.86
CA CYS A 384 -0.72 -6.98 15.96
C CYS A 384 -2.16 -7.53 16.06
N PRO A 385 -2.60 -8.38 15.13
CA PRO A 385 -4.02 -8.65 14.82
C PRO A 385 -4.82 -9.38 15.91
N ARG A 386 -4.17 -9.94 16.95
CA ARG A 386 -4.83 -10.63 18.06
C ARG A 386 -4.82 -9.85 19.37
N ILE A 387 -4.29 -8.61 19.35
CA ILE A 387 -4.19 -7.78 20.55
C ILE A 387 -5.57 -7.40 21.10
N ARG A 388 -5.68 -7.30 22.44
CA ARG A 388 -6.86 -6.72 23.10
C ARG A 388 -6.72 -5.21 23.12
N LEU A 389 -7.75 -4.49 22.69
CA LEU A 389 -7.76 -3.04 22.65
C LEU A 389 -8.64 -2.49 23.77
N TYR A 390 -8.18 -1.38 24.34
CA TYR A 390 -8.91 -0.57 25.32
C TYR A 390 -9.17 0.78 24.68
N ASP A 391 -10.44 1.15 24.58
CA ASP A 391 -10.90 2.38 23.96
C ASP A 391 -11.03 3.49 25.02
N PHE A 392 -10.31 4.59 24.81
CA PHE A 392 -10.38 5.79 25.65
C PHE A 392 -10.73 6.98 24.76
N ARG A 393 -12.00 7.27 24.64
CA ARG A 393 -12.51 8.38 23.85
C ARG A 393 -12.30 9.69 24.61
N VAL A 394 -11.42 10.56 24.08
CA VAL A 394 -11.10 11.90 24.61
C VAL A 394 -11.47 13.01 23.65
N LEU A 395 -11.68 12.69 22.36
CA LEU A 395 -12.15 13.60 21.32
C LEU A 395 -13.61 13.30 20.99
N ASN A 396 -14.40 14.35 20.74
CA ASN A 396 -15.80 14.24 20.34
C ASN A 396 -15.93 13.81 18.86
N ASP A 397 -17.16 13.80 18.34
CA ASP A 397 -17.45 13.42 16.95
C ASP A 397 -16.95 14.44 15.90
N ASP A 398 -16.56 15.63 16.32
CA ASP A 398 -15.92 16.66 15.48
C ASP A 398 -14.38 16.57 15.53
N GLY A 399 -13.82 15.59 16.25
CA GLY A 399 -12.39 15.43 16.47
C GLY A 399 -11.77 16.44 17.46
N GLU A 400 -12.60 17.09 18.26
CA GLU A 400 -12.18 18.09 19.24
C GLU A 400 -12.22 17.54 20.67
N GLY A 401 -11.27 17.96 21.50
CA GLY A 401 -11.19 17.60 22.91
C GLY A 401 -10.36 18.61 23.69
N ASP A 402 -10.33 18.45 25.01
CA ASP A 402 -9.51 19.28 25.89
C ASP A 402 -8.38 18.47 26.54
N GLU A 403 -7.31 19.17 26.95
CA GLU A 403 -6.13 18.55 27.54
C GLU A 403 -6.46 17.81 28.85
N PHE A 404 -7.45 18.28 29.63
CA PHE A 404 -7.84 17.65 30.87
C PHE A 404 -8.47 16.26 30.65
N SER A 405 -9.25 16.10 29.59
CA SER A 405 -9.81 14.82 29.16
C SER A 405 -8.70 13.80 28.83
N ILE A 406 -7.63 14.25 28.17
CA ILE A 406 -6.47 13.41 27.84
C ILE A 406 -5.72 13.02 29.14
N VAL A 407 -5.40 14.00 29.99
CA VAL A 407 -4.69 13.79 31.25
C VAL A 407 -5.45 12.80 32.14
N THR A 408 -6.75 12.94 32.24
CA THR A 408 -7.59 12.06 33.09
C THR A 408 -7.68 10.64 32.52
N ALA A 409 -7.73 10.47 31.20
CA ALA A 409 -7.67 9.16 30.56
C ALA A 409 -6.34 8.45 30.85
N LEU A 410 -5.20 9.15 30.78
CA LEU A 410 -3.88 8.59 31.11
C LEU A 410 -3.78 8.18 32.58
N GLN A 411 -4.37 8.97 33.52
CA GLN A 411 -4.45 8.62 34.93
C GLN A 411 -5.32 7.38 35.16
N ALA A 412 -6.43 7.26 34.44
CA ALA A 412 -7.31 6.08 34.53
C ALA A 412 -6.58 4.81 34.02
N ILE A 413 -5.78 4.89 32.98
CA ILE A 413 -4.94 3.76 32.49
C ILE A 413 -3.98 3.30 33.60
N ARG A 414 -3.29 4.24 34.26
CA ARG A 414 -2.39 3.93 35.37
C ARG A 414 -3.15 3.27 36.52
N HIS A 415 -4.29 3.82 36.91
CA HIS A 415 -5.14 3.28 37.98
C HIS A 415 -5.62 1.85 37.67
N ILE A 416 -6.04 1.55 36.42
CA ILE A 416 -6.45 0.20 35.99
C ILE A 416 -5.31 -0.81 36.20
N ASN A 417 -4.08 -0.47 35.86
CA ASN A 417 -2.93 -1.33 36.05
C ASN A 417 -2.58 -1.52 37.54
N GLU A 418 -2.61 -0.44 38.31
CA GLU A 418 -2.37 -0.45 39.76
C GLU A 418 -3.38 -1.33 40.50
N GLN A 419 -4.67 -1.19 40.22
CA GLN A 419 -5.74 -2.00 40.81
C GLN A 419 -5.61 -3.50 40.46
N ALA A 420 -5.18 -3.78 39.24
CA ALA A 420 -4.99 -5.16 38.78
C ALA A 420 -3.69 -5.80 39.31
N GLY A 421 -2.76 -5.02 39.86
CA GLY A 421 -1.43 -5.46 40.27
C GLY A 421 -0.58 -6.06 39.14
N ARG A 422 -0.93 -5.74 37.90
CA ARG A 422 -0.25 -6.24 36.69
C ARG A 422 -0.50 -5.30 35.49
N PHE A 423 0.30 -5.40 34.44
CA PHE A 423 0.06 -4.65 33.20
C PHE A 423 -1.13 -5.23 32.42
N VAL A 424 -2.33 -4.75 32.72
CA VAL A 424 -3.55 -5.02 31.93
C VAL A 424 -3.47 -4.26 30.62
N ILE A 425 -2.97 -3.03 30.67
CA ILE A 425 -2.67 -2.16 29.55
C ILE A 425 -1.16 -1.95 29.53
N ALA A 426 -0.48 -2.60 28.58
CA ALA A 426 0.98 -2.59 28.50
C ALA A 426 1.52 -1.39 27.72
N GLY A 427 0.69 -0.76 26.90
CA GLY A 427 1.06 0.43 26.15
C GLY A 427 -0.16 1.24 25.73
N VAL A 428 0.10 2.46 25.28
CA VAL A 428 -0.90 3.41 24.83
C VAL A 428 -0.46 4.09 23.54
N ASN A 429 -1.42 4.31 22.64
CA ASN A 429 -1.29 5.12 21.45
C ASN A 429 -2.01 6.44 21.63
N LEU A 430 -1.30 7.54 21.39
CA LEU A 430 -1.79 8.92 21.41
C LEU A 430 -1.62 9.51 20.01
N SER A 431 -2.62 9.34 19.16
CA SER A 431 -2.63 9.89 17.79
C SER A 431 -3.33 11.25 17.74
N LEU A 432 -3.02 12.11 18.68
CA LEU A 432 -3.58 13.44 18.84
C LEU A 432 -2.47 14.49 18.96
N SER A 433 -2.83 15.75 18.82
CA SER A 433 -1.90 16.87 18.83
C SER A 433 -2.50 18.06 19.59
N VAL A 434 -1.77 18.50 20.61
CA VAL A 434 -2.06 19.75 21.31
C VAL A 434 -1.01 20.77 20.84
N PRO A 435 -1.41 21.96 20.33
CA PRO A 435 -0.47 22.98 19.94
C PRO A 435 0.44 23.37 21.10
N HIS A 436 1.75 23.41 20.85
CA HIS A 436 2.73 23.82 21.84
C HIS A 436 3.06 25.30 21.67
N ASP A 437 2.87 26.08 22.73
CA ASP A 437 3.29 27.50 22.80
C ASP A 437 4.48 27.65 23.75
N VAL A 438 5.65 27.82 23.20
CA VAL A 438 6.91 28.01 23.95
C VAL A 438 6.92 29.28 24.83
N ALA A 439 6.04 30.24 24.56
CA ALA A 439 5.92 31.45 25.37
C ALA A 439 5.18 31.20 26.70
N THR A 440 4.36 30.18 26.76
CA THR A 440 3.52 29.85 27.93
C THR A 440 4.02 28.63 28.70
N HIS A 441 4.61 27.65 28.02
CA HIS A 441 5.10 26.40 28.64
C HIS A 441 6.50 26.05 28.14
N SER A 442 7.35 25.58 29.04
CA SER A 442 8.63 24.97 28.65
C SER A 442 8.34 23.66 27.88
N THR A 443 9.12 23.41 26.84
CA THR A 443 8.94 22.27 25.95
C THR A 443 8.99 20.94 26.70
N GLY A 444 7.96 20.11 26.55
CA GLY A 444 7.81 18.83 27.26
C GLY A 444 7.28 18.94 28.70
N TRP A 445 6.85 20.14 29.13
CA TRP A 445 6.36 20.39 30.49
C TRP A 445 4.88 20.81 30.54
N THR A 446 4.16 20.66 29.44
CA THR A 446 2.69 20.80 29.49
C THR A 446 2.06 19.68 30.31
N PRO A 447 0.84 19.87 30.86
CA PRO A 447 0.18 18.86 31.69
C PRO A 447 0.12 17.48 31.03
N VAL A 448 -0.19 17.42 29.73
CA VAL A 448 -0.24 16.16 28.98
C VAL A 448 1.14 15.50 28.85
N CYS A 449 2.20 16.26 28.59
CA CYS A 449 3.57 15.74 28.54
C CYS A 449 4.02 15.17 29.90
N VAL A 450 3.75 15.91 30.97
CA VAL A 450 4.06 15.47 32.34
C VAL A 450 3.33 14.17 32.69
N GLU A 451 2.06 14.03 32.30
CA GLU A 451 1.31 12.80 32.59
C GLU A 451 1.74 11.63 31.71
N CYS A 452 2.14 11.86 30.45
CA CYS A 452 2.78 10.85 29.61
C CYS A 452 4.07 10.32 30.23
N ASP A 453 4.93 11.21 30.76
CA ASP A 453 6.15 10.80 31.45
C ASP A 453 5.87 10.03 32.76
N ARG A 454 4.82 10.38 33.51
CA ARG A 454 4.38 9.62 34.69
C ARG A 454 3.87 8.24 34.34
N LEU A 455 3.07 8.14 33.26
CA LEU A 455 2.54 6.87 32.77
C LEU A 455 3.67 5.97 32.28
N SER A 456 4.65 6.52 31.55
CA SER A 456 5.83 5.78 31.10
C SER A 456 6.65 5.27 32.30
N ARG A 457 6.93 6.12 33.30
CA ARG A 457 7.63 5.70 34.53
C ARG A 457 6.88 4.63 35.33
N SER A 458 5.56 4.51 35.17
CA SER A 458 4.79 3.41 35.76
C SER A 458 4.93 2.09 35.00
N GLY A 459 5.69 2.06 33.87
CA GLY A 459 6.00 0.86 33.11
C GLY A 459 5.17 0.67 31.83
N VAL A 460 4.37 1.66 31.43
CA VAL A 460 3.53 1.60 30.23
C VAL A 460 4.28 2.23 29.03
N VAL A 461 4.31 1.55 27.90
CA VAL A 461 4.90 2.11 26.66
C VAL A 461 3.96 3.19 26.10
N VAL A 462 4.46 4.41 25.94
CA VAL A 462 3.70 5.54 25.40
C VAL A 462 4.20 5.88 24.01
N VAL A 463 3.34 5.75 23.01
CA VAL A 463 3.64 6.08 21.60
C VAL A 463 2.77 7.24 21.16
N THR A 464 3.38 8.25 20.54
CA THR A 464 2.68 9.48 20.17
C THR A 464 3.06 9.93 18.75
N ALA A 465 2.13 10.60 18.09
CA ALA A 465 2.37 11.27 16.82
C ALA A 465 3.31 12.47 17.00
N ALA A 466 4.17 12.73 16.00
CA ALA A 466 5.02 13.93 15.99
C ALA A 466 4.24 15.22 15.69
N GLY A 467 3.09 15.09 15.03
CA GLY A 467 2.29 16.20 14.51
C GLY A 467 2.40 16.33 12.98
N ASN A 468 1.50 17.10 12.39
CA ASN A 468 1.37 17.27 10.94
C ASN A 468 1.67 18.72 10.48
N ALA A 469 2.47 19.46 11.26
CA ALA A 469 2.82 20.86 11.01
C ALA A 469 4.17 21.04 10.31
N GLY A 470 4.77 19.99 9.73
CA GLY A 470 6.06 20.06 9.03
C GLY A 470 6.05 20.92 7.76
N PHE A 471 4.86 21.13 7.19
CA PHE A 471 4.65 22.02 6.05
C PHE A 471 3.32 22.74 6.19
N THR A 472 3.31 24.06 6.10
CA THR A 472 2.08 24.85 5.97
C THR A 472 2.14 25.64 4.68
N GLY A 473 1.10 25.57 3.88
CA GLY A 473 1.07 26.34 2.67
C GLY A 473 -0.21 26.31 1.89
N ALA A 474 -0.80 27.51 1.71
CA ALA A 474 -1.38 27.86 0.43
C ALA A 474 -0.27 28.54 -0.38
N VAL A 475 -0.04 28.10 -1.58
CA VAL A 475 1.08 28.36 -2.50
C VAL A 475 1.44 29.84 -2.76
N ARG A 476 0.85 30.82 -2.10
CA ARG A 476 1.02 32.26 -2.38
C ARG A 476 1.02 33.21 -1.17
N THR A 477 1.08 32.73 0.07
CA THR A 477 1.14 33.63 1.24
C THR A 477 2.53 33.65 1.87
N LEU A 478 2.99 34.83 2.25
CA LEU A 478 4.18 35.02 3.11
C LEU A 478 4.02 34.14 4.37
N GLY A 479 4.89 33.12 4.52
CA GLY A 479 4.81 32.15 5.62
C GLY A 479 4.48 30.71 5.19
N SER A 480 4.27 30.43 3.89
CA SER A 480 4.18 29.06 3.38
C SER A 480 5.56 28.43 3.26
N GLY A 481 5.75 27.24 3.80
CA GLY A 481 7.02 26.53 3.72
C GLY A 481 7.12 25.37 4.70
N PHE A 482 8.31 24.82 4.75
CA PHE A 482 8.65 23.82 5.76
C PHE A 482 8.95 24.50 7.09
N HIS A 483 8.50 23.88 8.17
CA HIS A 483 8.72 24.35 9.53
C HIS A 483 9.58 23.35 10.29
N ASP A 484 10.71 23.84 10.78
CA ASP A 484 11.52 23.16 11.79
C ASP A 484 10.94 23.43 13.19
N ILE A 485 11.30 22.62 14.18
CA ILE A 485 10.82 22.75 15.57
C ILE A 485 9.28 22.73 15.61
N SER A 486 8.69 21.81 14.87
CA SER A 486 7.23 21.71 14.68
C SER A 486 6.58 20.53 15.41
N ILE A 487 7.35 19.84 16.28
CA ILE A 487 6.80 18.74 17.09
C ILE A 487 5.72 19.28 18.03
N SER A 488 4.53 18.68 17.98
CA SER A 488 3.42 19.02 18.88
C SER A 488 3.41 18.17 20.15
N ASP A 489 2.73 18.67 21.20
CA ASP A 489 2.52 17.87 22.41
C ASP A 489 1.47 16.77 22.16
N PRO A 490 1.65 15.57 22.77
CA PRO A 490 2.67 15.20 23.73
C PRO A 490 3.99 14.68 23.13
N GLY A 491 4.24 14.85 21.83
CA GLY A 491 5.48 14.42 21.15
C GLY A 491 6.75 15.04 21.73
N ASN A 492 6.65 16.18 22.42
CA ASN A 492 7.77 16.83 23.12
C ASN A 492 8.14 16.18 24.46
N ALA A 493 7.31 15.28 25.02
CA ALA A 493 7.64 14.57 26.24
C ALA A 493 8.90 13.69 26.05
N GLU A 494 9.71 13.53 27.10
CA GLU A 494 11.01 12.87 26.99
C GLU A 494 10.90 11.36 26.84
N SER A 495 10.07 10.74 27.67
CA SER A 495 9.98 9.28 27.78
C SER A 495 9.15 8.62 26.66
N VAL A 496 8.33 9.37 25.94
CA VAL A 496 7.46 8.83 24.88
C VAL A 496 8.24 8.48 23.61
N ILE A 497 7.70 7.57 22.82
CA ILE A 497 8.18 7.28 21.47
C ILE A 497 7.43 8.19 20.50
N THR A 498 8.11 9.23 20.01
CA THR A 498 7.54 10.21 19.08
C THR A 498 7.78 9.77 17.63
N VAL A 499 6.72 9.66 16.84
CA VAL A 499 6.75 9.02 15.52
C VAL A 499 6.43 10.01 14.41
N GLY A 500 7.36 10.17 13.48
CA GLY A 500 7.15 10.88 12.21
C GLY A 500 6.62 9.96 11.12
N SER A 501 6.19 10.53 10.00
CA SER A 501 5.51 9.82 8.92
C SER A 501 6.40 9.60 7.70
N THR A 502 6.25 8.42 7.05
CA THR A 502 6.77 8.11 5.72
C THR A 502 5.65 7.58 4.82
N HIS A 503 5.93 7.50 3.51
CA HIS A 503 5.03 6.83 2.58
C HIS A 503 4.86 5.33 2.91
N ARG A 504 3.66 4.78 2.68
CA ARG A 504 3.30 3.37 2.98
C ARG A 504 4.20 2.32 2.33
N SER A 505 4.80 2.66 1.18
CA SER A 505 5.70 1.78 0.43
C SER A 505 6.89 2.59 -0.08
N ASN A 506 8.05 1.94 -0.24
CA ASN A 506 9.28 2.57 -0.77
C ASN A 506 9.73 3.83 0.00
N PRO A 507 9.83 3.82 1.35
CA PRO A 507 10.22 4.99 2.13
C PRO A 507 11.63 5.50 1.81
N HIS A 508 12.55 4.64 1.34
CA HIS A 508 13.87 5.05 0.86
C HIS A 508 13.80 5.97 -0.36
N ARG A 509 12.81 5.78 -1.24
CA ARG A 509 12.61 6.60 -2.43
C ARG A 509 11.84 7.88 -2.10
N HIS A 510 10.74 7.76 -1.38
CA HIS A 510 9.84 8.88 -1.10
C HIS A 510 10.27 9.70 0.13
N GLY A 511 11.01 9.09 1.06
CA GLY A 511 11.50 9.76 2.27
C GLY A 511 10.42 9.97 3.32
N VAL A 512 10.64 10.98 4.15
CA VAL A 512 9.71 11.45 5.19
C VAL A 512 8.60 12.26 4.53
N SER A 513 7.35 12.05 4.95
CA SER A 513 6.19 12.76 4.42
C SER A 513 6.32 14.27 4.64
N TYR A 514 5.94 15.07 3.65
CA TYR A 514 6.12 16.52 3.67
C TYR A 514 5.43 17.20 4.86
N PHE A 515 4.30 16.67 5.30
CA PHE A 515 3.51 17.19 6.42
C PHE A 515 4.07 16.79 7.79
N SER A 516 4.92 15.74 7.87
CA SER A 516 5.45 15.25 9.14
C SER A 516 6.18 16.36 9.90
N SER A 517 5.78 16.62 11.14
CA SER A 517 6.49 17.55 12.02
C SER A 517 7.93 17.10 12.24
N ARG A 518 8.81 18.08 12.44
CA ARG A 518 10.27 17.92 12.49
C ARG A 518 10.82 18.48 13.79
N GLY A 519 11.94 17.88 14.18
CA GLY A 519 12.73 18.37 15.28
C GLY A 519 13.64 19.58 14.94
N PRO A 520 14.52 19.88 15.88
CA PRO A 520 14.51 19.39 17.26
C PRO A 520 13.28 19.86 18.04
N THR A 521 13.14 19.45 19.32
CA THR A 521 12.17 20.10 20.22
C THR A 521 12.59 21.54 20.49
N GLY A 522 11.69 22.38 21.00
CA GLY A 522 11.99 23.79 21.30
C GLY A 522 13.15 24.01 22.28
N ASP A 523 13.48 22.99 23.09
CA ASP A 523 14.63 22.98 23.99
C ASP A 523 15.86 22.22 23.44
N GLY A 524 15.83 21.83 22.16
CA GLY A 524 16.98 21.26 21.44
C GLY A 524 17.18 19.75 21.57
N ARG A 525 16.22 19.00 22.14
CA ARG A 525 16.30 17.53 22.17
C ARG A 525 15.98 16.93 20.81
N PRO A 526 16.68 15.85 20.38
CA PRO A 526 16.41 15.20 19.11
C PRO A 526 15.05 14.51 19.10
N LYS A 527 14.16 14.95 18.20
CA LYS A 527 12.85 14.36 17.88
C LYS A 527 12.62 14.51 16.36
N PRO A 528 11.76 13.68 15.71
CA PRO A 528 11.08 12.51 16.27
C PRO A 528 12.08 11.41 16.67
N ASP A 529 11.65 10.41 17.46
CA ASP A 529 12.53 9.29 17.81
C ASP A 529 12.78 8.39 16.60
N LEU A 530 11.75 8.12 15.79
CA LEU A 530 11.79 7.32 14.56
C LEU A 530 10.62 7.66 13.64
N VAL A 531 10.58 7.05 12.47
CA VAL A 531 9.49 7.20 11.51
C VAL A 531 8.85 5.85 11.16
N ALA A 532 7.59 5.90 10.71
CA ALA A 532 6.84 4.73 10.25
C ALA A 532 5.89 5.13 9.11
N PRO A 533 5.28 4.16 8.39
CA PRO A 533 4.27 4.46 7.38
C PRO A 533 3.09 5.25 7.95
N GLY A 534 2.81 6.40 7.38
CA GLY A 534 1.70 7.27 7.79
C GLY A 534 1.04 8.00 6.62
N GLU A 535 1.47 7.73 5.40
CA GLU A 535 0.91 8.34 4.20
C GLU A 535 0.19 7.28 3.36
N ASP A 536 -1.07 7.57 3.02
CA ASP A 536 -1.96 6.72 2.23
C ASP A 536 -2.20 5.34 2.88
N ILE A 537 -2.60 5.35 4.15
CA ILE A 537 -2.82 4.16 4.97
C ILE A 537 -4.31 3.83 5.02
N ASP A 538 -4.70 2.65 4.56
CA ASP A 538 -6.06 2.16 4.70
C ASP A 538 -6.29 1.60 6.11
N GLY A 539 -7.48 1.83 6.64
CA GLY A 539 -7.93 1.31 7.92
C GLY A 539 -9.45 1.26 8.02
N PRO A 540 -10.01 0.49 8.97
CA PRO A 540 -11.44 0.44 9.20
C PRO A 540 -11.95 1.80 9.69
N ILE A 541 -13.17 2.12 9.30
CA ILE A 541 -13.92 3.28 9.77
C ILE A 541 -15.29 2.85 10.28
N PRO A 542 -15.96 3.59 11.17
CA PRO A 542 -17.27 3.22 11.70
C PRO A 542 -18.27 2.81 10.61
N GLY A 543 -19.12 1.82 10.92
CA GLY A 543 -20.14 1.33 10.00
C GLY A 543 -19.64 0.33 8.96
N GLU A 544 -18.64 -0.51 9.30
CA GLU A 544 -18.09 -1.56 8.43
C GLU A 544 -17.42 -1.02 7.15
N GLY A 545 -16.90 0.22 7.20
CA GLY A 545 -16.19 0.85 6.10
C GLY A 545 -14.67 0.69 6.18
N ILE A 546 -13.98 1.02 5.08
CA ILE A 546 -12.52 1.19 5.02
C ILE A 546 -12.24 2.51 4.30
N ALA A 547 -11.30 3.29 4.83
CA ALA A 547 -10.83 4.53 4.21
C ALA A 547 -9.31 4.64 4.28
N ALA A 548 -8.72 5.40 3.35
CA ALA A 548 -7.32 5.79 3.39
C ALA A 548 -7.16 7.10 4.14
N MET A 549 -6.22 7.17 5.07
CA MET A 549 -5.89 8.38 5.83
C MET A 549 -4.39 8.68 5.80
N HIS A 550 -4.05 9.95 6.08
CA HIS A 550 -2.68 10.45 6.09
C HIS A 550 -2.40 11.17 7.42
N GLY A 551 -1.27 10.88 8.04
CA GLY A 551 -0.84 11.58 9.24
C GLY A 551 0.24 10.83 10.01
N THR A 552 0.92 11.55 10.88
CA THR A 552 1.80 10.96 11.89
C THR A 552 1.02 10.12 12.90
N SER A 553 -0.29 10.30 12.97
CA SER A 553 -1.24 9.45 13.71
C SER A 553 -1.18 7.99 13.26
N GLN A 554 -1.25 7.76 11.94
CA GLN A 554 -1.16 6.43 11.33
C GLN A 554 0.23 5.81 11.54
N ALA A 555 1.27 6.65 11.48
CA ALA A 555 2.64 6.22 11.76
C ALA A 555 2.82 5.77 13.22
N ALA A 556 2.28 6.53 14.18
CA ALA A 556 2.28 6.17 15.61
C ALA A 556 1.58 4.83 15.86
N ALA A 557 0.45 4.57 15.18
CA ALA A 557 -0.26 3.30 15.26
C ALA A 557 0.61 2.11 14.79
N HIS A 558 1.41 2.27 13.73
CA HIS A 558 2.36 1.24 13.28
C HIS A 558 3.42 0.93 14.35
N VAL A 559 3.97 1.97 14.99
CA VAL A 559 4.98 1.80 16.05
C VAL A 559 4.35 1.22 17.31
N SER A 560 3.11 1.59 17.65
CA SER A 560 2.34 0.96 18.73
C SER A 560 2.18 -0.53 18.49
N GLY A 561 1.82 -0.95 17.28
CA GLY A 561 1.76 -2.35 16.90
C GLY A 561 3.13 -3.05 16.99
N ALA A 562 4.21 -2.39 16.54
CA ALA A 562 5.58 -2.91 16.62
C ALA A 562 6.03 -3.13 18.07
N ALA A 563 5.81 -2.16 18.95
CA ALA A 563 6.09 -2.27 20.37
C ALA A 563 5.26 -3.39 21.04
N ALA A 564 3.98 -3.51 20.66
CA ALA A 564 3.11 -4.57 21.15
C ALA A 564 3.63 -5.97 20.71
N MET A 565 4.11 -6.13 19.49
CA MET A 565 4.72 -7.38 19.03
C MET A 565 5.96 -7.75 19.86
N LEU A 566 6.84 -6.79 20.16
CA LEU A 566 7.99 -7.01 21.06
C LEU A 566 7.55 -7.51 22.43
N LEU A 567 6.59 -6.82 23.08
CA LEU A 567 6.07 -7.19 24.40
C LEU A 567 5.32 -8.52 24.38
N ALA A 568 4.66 -8.87 23.29
CA ALA A 568 3.98 -10.15 23.13
C ALA A 568 4.98 -11.32 23.10
N ARG A 569 6.12 -11.13 22.44
CA ARG A 569 7.15 -12.16 22.30
C ARG A 569 8.10 -12.22 23.50
N TYR A 570 8.50 -11.06 24.03
CA TYR A 570 9.49 -10.90 25.09
C TYR A 570 8.86 -10.30 26.35
N ARG A 571 8.28 -11.17 27.16
CA ARG A 571 7.51 -10.77 28.37
C ARG A 571 8.36 -10.06 29.43
N GLU A 572 9.67 -10.26 29.43
CA GLU A 572 10.65 -9.58 30.28
C GLU A 572 10.77 -8.08 30.00
N LEU A 573 10.26 -7.61 28.84
CA LEU A 573 10.19 -6.19 28.49
C LEU A 573 8.96 -5.49 29.08
N LEU A 574 7.98 -6.23 29.61
CA LEU A 574 6.82 -5.62 30.28
C LEU A 574 7.31 -4.79 31.47
N GLY A 575 6.81 -3.57 31.58
CA GLY A 575 7.23 -2.60 32.60
C GLY A 575 8.57 -1.91 32.31
N ARG A 576 9.13 -2.07 31.12
CA ARG A 576 10.42 -1.47 30.71
C ARG A 576 10.28 -0.64 29.41
N PRO A 577 9.48 0.43 29.40
CA PRO A 577 9.20 1.21 28.20
C PRO A 577 10.45 1.83 27.58
N GLU A 578 11.40 2.28 28.39
CA GLU A 578 12.69 2.82 27.94
C GLU A 578 13.47 1.79 27.12
N ARG A 579 13.50 0.52 27.60
CA ARG A 579 14.18 -0.54 26.85
C ARG A 579 13.51 -0.87 25.53
N VAL A 580 12.16 -0.82 25.47
CA VAL A 580 11.39 -0.97 24.23
C VAL A 580 11.73 0.16 23.26
N LYS A 581 11.77 1.41 23.74
CA LYS A 581 12.18 2.58 22.95
C LYS A 581 13.61 2.42 22.40
N GLU A 582 14.57 2.06 23.25
CA GLU A 582 15.96 1.83 22.85
C GLU A 582 16.08 0.76 21.75
N ILE A 583 15.40 -0.39 21.89
CA ILE A 583 15.42 -1.46 20.91
C ILE A 583 14.88 -0.96 19.57
N LEU A 584 13.70 -0.34 19.54
CA LEU A 584 13.09 0.15 18.32
C LEU A 584 13.97 1.20 17.62
N CYS A 585 14.55 2.12 18.38
CA CYS A 585 15.45 3.15 17.86
C CYS A 585 16.78 2.56 17.33
N ALA A 586 17.43 1.69 18.11
CA ALA A 586 18.72 1.12 17.73
C ALA A 586 18.66 0.20 16.50
N THR A 587 17.50 -0.38 16.23
CA THR A 587 17.28 -1.32 15.12
C THR A 587 16.59 -0.70 13.91
N ALA A 588 16.20 0.58 13.98
CA ALA A 588 15.57 1.31 12.89
C ALA A 588 16.46 1.32 11.63
N THR A 589 15.83 1.34 10.47
CA THR A 589 16.52 1.38 9.18
C THR A 589 16.73 2.82 8.77
N ASP A 590 17.99 3.24 8.65
CA ASP A 590 18.35 4.59 8.18
C ASP A 590 17.84 4.84 6.75
N LEU A 591 17.09 5.91 6.56
CA LEU A 591 16.59 6.37 5.25
C LEU A 591 17.54 7.36 4.57
N ALA A 592 18.73 7.59 5.15
CA ALA A 592 19.70 8.60 4.71
C ALA A 592 19.09 10.02 4.66
N ARG A 593 18.34 10.39 5.69
CA ARG A 593 17.78 11.73 5.90
C ARG A 593 18.35 12.32 7.19
N GLU A 594 18.26 13.63 7.34
CA GLU A 594 18.68 14.31 8.56
C GLU A 594 17.91 13.80 9.79
N ARG A 595 18.57 13.86 10.95
CA ARG A 595 18.05 13.34 12.22
C ARG A 595 16.71 13.97 12.61
N ASP A 596 16.55 15.27 12.40
CA ASP A 596 15.35 16.01 12.74
C ASP A 596 14.13 15.65 11.87
N PHE A 597 14.37 14.96 10.73
CA PHE A 597 13.31 14.45 9.86
C PHE A 597 12.93 13.01 10.19
N GLN A 598 13.93 12.11 10.29
CA GLN A 598 13.68 10.67 10.38
C GLN A 598 13.89 10.08 11.77
N GLY A 599 14.41 10.83 12.73
CA GLY A 599 14.86 10.26 13.98
C GLY A 599 15.98 9.25 13.78
N HIS A 600 15.84 8.05 14.36
CA HIS A 600 16.75 6.92 14.12
C HIS A 600 16.49 6.21 12.77
N GLY A 601 15.44 6.57 12.05
CA GLY A 601 15.04 5.97 10.78
C GLY A 601 13.70 5.26 10.84
N LEU A 602 13.42 4.44 9.83
CA LEU A 602 12.19 3.64 9.71
C LEU A 602 12.20 2.48 10.70
N VAL A 603 11.10 2.30 11.43
CA VAL A 603 10.92 1.15 12.32
C VAL A 603 11.07 -0.17 11.54
N ASP A 604 11.85 -1.10 12.08
CA ASP A 604 12.12 -2.43 11.51
C ASP A 604 11.81 -3.50 12.55
N VAL A 605 10.60 -4.06 12.48
CA VAL A 605 10.10 -5.00 13.49
C VAL A 605 10.92 -6.29 13.51
N LEU A 606 11.34 -6.78 12.34
CA LEU A 606 12.12 -8.00 12.25
C LEU A 606 13.50 -7.84 12.94
N ARG A 607 14.20 -6.74 12.66
CA ARG A 607 15.49 -6.44 13.31
C ARG A 607 15.32 -6.20 14.82
N ALA A 608 14.24 -5.51 15.22
CA ALA A 608 13.94 -5.29 16.63
C ALA A 608 13.76 -6.63 17.37
N MET A 609 13.01 -7.55 16.78
CA MET A 609 12.82 -8.91 17.34
C MET A 609 14.12 -9.73 17.40
N GLN A 610 15.02 -9.55 16.46
CA GLN A 610 16.29 -10.27 16.41
C GLN A 610 17.34 -9.75 17.42
N SER A 611 17.14 -8.54 17.94
CA SER A 611 18.11 -7.86 18.81
C SER A 611 17.91 -8.10 20.31
N VAL A 612 16.83 -8.77 20.69
CA VAL A 612 16.48 -9.08 22.10
C VAL A 612 17.10 -10.39 22.56
#